data_4692aa6ef7f61d709293a8fc3a519e75
#
_entry.id   4692aa6ef7f61d709293a8fc3a519e75
#
_cell.length_a   1.000
_cell.length_b   1.000
_cell.length_c   1.000
_cell.angle_alpha   90.00
_cell.angle_beta   90.00
_cell.angle_gamma   90.00
#
_symmetry.space_group_name_H-M   'P 1'
#
loop_
_entity.id
_entity.type
_entity.pdbx_description
1 polymer ?
#
loop_
_entity_poly.entity_id
_entity_poly.type
_entity_poly.pdbx_seq_one_letter_code
_entity_poly.pdbx_strand_id
1 'polypeptide(L)' 'MIETRYSVPDMSCAHCKSAVEDSLSEVSGVEKATADPDTKVVEVSYREDQVGEDQVKAAIEQAGYTVAA' A
#
# COMPACT_ATOMS: atom_id res chain seq x y z
N MET A 1 -14.70 5.14 -5.58
CA MET A 1 -13.33 5.17 -5.05
C MET A 1 -13.36 4.87 -3.57
N ILE A 2 -12.50 3.96 -3.12
CA ILE A 2 -12.45 3.53 -1.72
C ILE A 2 -11.08 3.88 -1.14
N GLU A 3 -11.08 4.40 0.08
CA GLU A 3 -9.85 4.60 0.83
C GLU A 3 -9.75 3.51 1.89
N THR A 4 -8.59 2.89 1.98
CA THR A 4 -8.35 1.85 2.96
C THR A 4 -6.97 2.05 3.58
N ARG A 5 -6.79 1.51 4.77
CA ARG A 5 -5.54 1.61 5.51
C ARG A 5 -5.05 0.23 5.89
N TYR A 6 -3.76 0.04 5.78
CA TYR A 6 -3.12 -1.21 6.18
C TYR A 6 -2.00 -0.92 7.15
N SER A 7 -1.86 -1.79 8.13
CA SER A 7 -0.75 -1.72 9.06
C SER A 7 0.41 -2.53 8.50
N VAL A 8 1.56 -1.90 8.36
CA VAL A 8 2.77 -2.53 7.82
C VAL A 8 3.90 -2.30 8.82
N PRO A 9 4.00 -3.15 9.85
CA PRO A 9 4.99 -2.93 10.92
C PRO A 9 6.44 -3.04 10.45
N ASP A 10 6.67 -3.68 9.32
CA ASP A 10 8.03 -3.80 8.75
C ASP A 10 8.52 -2.50 8.11
N MET A 11 7.63 -1.55 7.87
CA MET A 11 7.96 -0.29 7.25
C MET A 11 8.58 0.65 8.29
N SER A 12 9.88 0.87 8.20
CA SER A 12 10.59 1.62 9.23
C SER A 12 11.48 2.74 8.71
N CYS A 13 11.53 2.96 7.40
CA CYS A 13 12.41 3.98 6.82
C CYS A 13 11.81 4.60 5.56
N ALA A 14 12.45 5.67 5.09
CA ALA A 14 11.97 6.38 3.90
C ALA A 14 12.04 5.52 2.64
N HIS A 15 13.02 4.63 2.54
CA HIS A 15 13.11 3.71 1.42
C HIS A 15 11.94 2.74 1.39
N CYS A 16 11.52 2.29 2.55
CA CYS A 16 10.37 1.40 2.67
C CYS A 16 9.11 2.11 2.19
N LYS A 17 8.94 3.36 2.59
CA LYS A 17 7.83 4.19 2.15
C LYS A 17 7.80 4.28 0.62
N SER A 18 8.94 4.65 0.01
CA SER A 18 9.02 4.78 -1.44
C SER A 18 8.75 3.47 -2.16
N ALA A 19 9.29 2.36 -1.65
CA ALA A 19 9.10 1.05 -2.26
C ALA A 19 7.62 0.65 -2.25
N VAL A 20 6.95 0.86 -1.14
CA VAL A 20 5.53 0.54 -1.02
C VAL A 20 4.70 1.42 -1.94
N GLU A 21 4.96 2.72 -1.93
CA GLU A 21 4.22 3.65 -2.77
C GLU A 21 4.42 3.36 -4.25
N ASP A 22 5.64 3.07 -4.67
CA ASP A 22 5.93 2.72 -6.05
C ASP A 22 5.23 1.44 -6.46
N SER A 23 5.28 0.43 -5.60
CA SER A 23 4.64 -0.84 -5.89
C SER A 23 3.13 -0.68 -6.03
N LEU A 24 2.51 0.11 -5.17
CA LEU A 24 1.08 0.37 -5.24
C LEU A 24 0.72 1.20 -6.46
N SER A 25 1.54 2.17 -6.83
CA SER A 25 1.25 3.02 -7.98
C SER A 25 1.28 2.26 -9.30
N GLU A 26 1.94 1.12 -9.35
CA GLU A 26 1.97 0.27 -10.55
C GLU A 26 0.71 -0.56 -10.71
N VAL A 27 -0.11 -0.64 -9.68
CA VAL A 27 -1.35 -1.42 -9.73
C VAL A 27 -2.42 -0.61 -10.46
N SER A 28 -3.00 -1.19 -11.51
CA SER A 28 -4.10 -0.55 -12.22
C SER A 28 -5.30 -0.41 -11.29
N GLY A 29 -5.87 0.79 -11.24
CA GLY A 29 -7.00 1.07 -10.37
C GLY A 29 -6.64 1.77 -9.08
N VAL A 30 -5.37 1.79 -8.71
CA VAL A 30 -4.92 2.56 -7.56
C VAL A 30 -4.77 4.03 -7.98
N GLU A 31 -5.52 4.90 -7.32
CA GLU A 31 -5.48 6.33 -7.60
C GLU A 31 -4.41 7.03 -6.79
N LYS A 32 -4.24 6.62 -5.55
CA LYS A 32 -3.30 7.25 -4.65
C LYS A 32 -2.82 6.25 -3.61
N ALA A 33 -1.54 6.31 -3.29
CA ALA A 33 -0.96 5.51 -2.23
C ALA A 33 -0.03 6.38 -1.41
N THR A 34 -0.21 6.35 -0.11
CA THR A 34 0.61 7.12 0.83
C THR A 34 1.05 6.18 1.95
N ALA A 35 2.34 6.10 2.17
CA ALA A 35 2.89 5.29 3.25
C ALA A 35 3.49 6.21 4.32
N ASP A 36 3.25 5.89 5.58
CA ASP A 36 3.77 6.66 6.70
C ASP A 36 4.62 5.74 7.57
N PRO A 37 5.96 5.88 7.52
CA PRO A 37 6.83 5.02 8.31
C PRO A 37 6.80 5.33 9.81
N ASP A 38 6.35 6.52 10.19
CA ASP A 38 6.25 6.86 11.62
C ASP A 38 5.12 6.11 12.30
N THR A 39 3.97 6.05 11.66
CA THR A 39 2.81 5.31 12.18
C THR A 39 2.74 3.89 11.64
N LYS A 40 3.55 3.58 10.63
CA LYS A 40 3.60 2.28 9.96
C LYS A 40 2.25 1.93 9.32
N VAL A 41 1.60 2.93 8.79
CA VAL A 41 0.31 2.80 8.13
C VAL A 41 0.45 3.18 6.66
N VAL A 42 -0.18 2.39 5.80
CA VAL A 42 -0.27 2.68 4.37
C VAL A 42 -1.72 3.01 4.04
N GLU A 43 -1.93 4.19 3.49
CA GLU A 43 -3.25 4.61 3.03
C GLU A 43 -3.30 4.48 1.52
N VAL A 44 -4.34 3.81 1.02
CA VAL A 44 -4.51 3.57 -0.42
C VAL A 44 -5.91 3.99 -0.83
N SER A 45 -5.98 4.78 -1.90
CA SER A 45 -7.24 5.11 -2.56
C SER A 45 -7.26 4.36 -3.87
N TYR A 46 -8.26 3.55 -4.09
CA TYR A 46 -8.35 2.73 -5.30
C TYR A 46 -9.79 2.62 -5.78
N ARG A 47 -9.92 2.22 -7.04
CA ARG A 47 -11.22 2.00 -7.66
C ARG A 47 -11.57 0.52 -7.54
N GLU A 48 -12.58 0.24 -6.74
CA GLU A 48 -12.98 -1.14 -6.45
C GLU A 48 -13.51 -1.89 -7.66
N ASP A 49 -13.91 -1.17 -8.70
CA ASP A 49 -14.36 -1.78 -9.95
C ASP A 49 -13.20 -2.21 -10.84
N GLN A 50 -11.97 -1.80 -10.52
CA GLN A 50 -10.79 -2.13 -11.30
C GLN A 50 -9.80 -3.00 -10.54
N VAL A 51 -9.74 -2.86 -9.22
CA VAL A 51 -8.78 -3.57 -8.39
C VAL A 51 -9.42 -3.95 -7.07
N GLY A 52 -9.05 -5.10 -6.54
CA GLY A 52 -9.54 -5.57 -5.24
C GLY A 52 -8.50 -5.38 -4.15
N GLU A 53 -8.95 -5.46 -2.89
CA GLU A 53 -8.05 -5.38 -1.73
C GLU A 53 -6.94 -6.42 -1.80
N ASP A 54 -7.23 -7.62 -2.28
CA ASP A 54 -6.23 -8.68 -2.39
C ASP A 54 -5.07 -8.25 -3.26
N GLN A 55 -5.36 -7.54 -4.35
CA GLN A 55 -4.32 -7.05 -5.25
C GLN A 55 -3.50 -5.95 -4.61
N VAL A 56 -4.15 -5.08 -3.83
CA VAL A 56 -3.46 -4.02 -3.11
C VAL A 56 -2.52 -4.63 -2.08
N LYS A 57 -2.99 -5.59 -1.31
CA LYS A 57 -2.17 -6.28 -0.33
C LYS A 57 -1.00 -7.00 -0.99
N ALA A 58 -1.26 -7.67 -2.12
CA ALA A 58 -0.23 -8.37 -2.86
C ALA A 58 0.86 -7.41 -3.33
N ALA A 59 0.49 -6.21 -3.75
CA ALA A 59 1.47 -5.21 -4.18
C ALA A 59 2.38 -4.81 -3.02
N ILE A 60 1.82 -4.64 -1.82
CA ILE A 60 2.62 -4.33 -0.65
C ILE A 60 3.57 -5.48 -0.33
N GLU A 61 3.09 -6.70 -0.42
CA GLU A 61 3.91 -7.89 -0.16
C GLU A 61 5.01 -8.06 -1.19
N GLN A 62 4.74 -7.70 -2.45
CA GLN A 62 5.75 -7.75 -3.50
C GLN A 62 6.88 -6.75 -3.25
N ALA A 63 6.59 -5.67 -2.56
CA ALA A 63 7.62 -4.71 -2.16
C ALA A 63 8.51 -5.25 -1.04
N GLY A 64 8.17 -6.40 -0.46
CA GLY A 64 8.94 -7.04 0.59
C GLY A 64 8.43 -6.79 1.99
N TYR A 65 7.18 -6.35 2.12
CA TYR A 65 6.59 -6.01 3.42
C TYR A 65 5.35 -6.83 3.66
N THR A 66 5.04 -7.06 4.94
CA THR A 66 3.88 -7.85 5.35
C THR A 66 2.78 -6.93 5.86
N VAL A 67 1.57 -7.16 5.38
CA VAL A 67 0.40 -6.44 5.87
C VAL A 67 -0.11 -7.14 7.12
N ALA A 68 -0.18 -6.43 8.24
CA ALA A 68 -0.59 -7.00 9.51
C ALA A 68 -2.09 -6.87 9.75
N ALA A 69 -2.74 -5.90 9.12
CA ALA A 69 -4.17 -5.70 9.31
C ALA A 69 -4.79 -4.97 8.14
#